data_5622bd30c43316607a5541fe2781c9e4
#
_entry.id   5622bd30c43316607a5541fe2781c9e4
#
_cell.length_a   1.000
_cell.length_b   1.000
_cell.length_c   1.000
_cell.angle_alpha   90.00
_cell.angle_beta   90.00
_cell.angle_gamma   90.00
#
_symmetry.space_group_name_H-M   'P 1'
#
loop_
_entity.id
_entity.type
_entity.pdbx_description
1 polymer ?
#
loop_
_entity_poly.entity_id
_entity_poly.type
_entity_poly.pdbx_seq_one_letter_code
_entity_poly.pdbx_strand_id
1 'polypeptide(L)'
;MVSSTLVAIVRNLLLSLLVAMPMTVRAQEAVALELGKARHFSKTLPAGDFSGLAWLGGDRYAVVDDKSAQNGFYVFRIAIDTLSGRLLSAHDESFVPFVGRQGHSIDAEAIAFVPRLGTLLVASEAEGSISEYTLDGRPTGREVLLPPEIHSASKNYGLESLSYNDATRRLWTCTEGTLAADGQQATAVNGAHNRIRLLAFDEQLQLVGTYAYEMDAPRKQKPARSYAMGVSELCALDDGSLLVLEREFRVPKKLIGASVEQKLYRVVPKPEQLLNPAERLTDEVTFLDKQLVACWRTKLNLTRRNLANYEGMCLGPRLSDGRQVLVLISDSQHRYRGVLKDWIKVIWEK
;
A
#
# COMPACT_ATOMS: atom_id res chain seq x y z
N MET A 1 9.30 -75.35 -17.39
CA MET A 1 10.10 -74.33 -16.62
C MET A 1 10.24 -73.13 -17.47
N VAL A 2 9.32 -72.17 -17.32
CA VAL A 2 9.40 -70.83 -17.99
C VAL A 2 10.02 -69.88 -16.99
N SER A 3 11.12 -69.32 -17.39
CA SER A 3 12.13 -68.64 -16.59
C SER A 3 11.52 -67.40 -15.85
N SER A 4 11.82 -67.36 -14.54
CA SER A 4 11.50 -66.26 -13.60
C SER A 4 12.10 -64.88 -13.98
N THR A 5 12.86 -64.82 -15.05
CA THR A 5 13.54 -63.61 -15.54
C THR A 5 12.63 -62.72 -16.38
N LEU A 6 11.58 -63.28 -17.01
CA LEU A 6 10.67 -62.46 -17.86
C LEU A 6 9.66 -61.66 -17.06
N VAL A 7 9.32 -62.10 -15.85
CA VAL A 7 8.36 -61.42 -14.96
C VAL A 7 9.01 -60.20 -14.27
N ALA A 8 10.32 -60.23 -14.05
CA ALA A 8 11.06 -59.10 -13.44
C ALA A 8 11.28 -57.96 -14.44
N ILE A 9 11.43 -58.23 -15.72
CA ILE A 9 11.64 -57.21 -16.75
C ILE A 9 10.33 -56.43 -17.05
N VAL A 10 9.19 -57.11 -17.04
CA VAL A 10 7.88 -56.46 -17.27
C VAL A 10 7.47 -55.61 -16.06
N ARG A 11 7.88 -55.98 -14.84
CA ARG A 11 7.58 -55.22 -13.61
C ARG A 11 8.43 -53.94 -13.48
N ASN A 12 9.65 -53.93 -14.03
CA ASN A 12 10.53 -52.78 -14.03
C ASN A 12 10.25 -51.80 -15.19
N LEU A 13 9.58 -52.23 -16.28
CA LEU A 13 9.14 -51.33 -17.35
C LEU A 13 7.82 -50.63 -17.05
N LEU A 14 7.03 -51.10 -16.09
CA LEU A 14 5.78 -50.45 -15.66
C LEU A 14 5.97 -49.42 -14.55
N LEU A 15 7.18 -49.31 -13.93
CA LEU A 15 7.48 -48.32 -12.89
C LEU A 15 8.23 -47.09 -13.41
N SER A 16 8.55 -46.99 -14.69
CA SER A 16 9.31 -45.86 -15.26
C SER A 16 8.46 -44.93 -16.17
N LEU A 17 7.15 -45.10 -16.23
CA LEU A 17 6.23 -44.16 -16.83
C LEU A 17 5.49 -43.32 -15.78
N LEU A 18 6.20 -42.80 -14.80
CA LEU A 18 5.77 -41.58 -14.14
C LEU A 18 6.06 -40.45 -15.15
N VAL A 19 5.08 -40.22 -16.00
CA VAL A 19 5.01 -39.04 -16.86
C VAL A 19 5.19 -37.82 -15.97
N ALA A 20 6.38 -37.21 -16.04
CA ALA A 20 6.55 -35.84 -15.61
C ALA A 20 5.62 -34.99 -16.48
N MET A 21 4.39 -34.78 -16.03
CA MET A 21 3.56 -33.73 -16.58
C MET A 21 4.36 -32.43 -16.40
N PRO A 22 4.68 -31.73 -17.49
CA PRO A 22 5.23 -30.42 -17.32
C PRO A 22 4.18 -29.63 -16.52
N MET A 23 4.50 -29.25 -15.28
CA MET A 23 3.80 -28.15 -14.65
C MET A 23 4.04 -26.96 -15.55
N THR A 24 3.13 -26.73 -16.47
CA THR A 24 3.03 -25.42 -17.12
C THR A 24 2.70 -24.44 -16.01
N VAL A 25 3.72 -23.82 -15.44
CA VAL A 25 3.56 -22.56 -14.73
C VAL A 25 2.91 -21.65 -15.77
N ARG A 26 1.58 -21.55 -15.73
CA ARG A 26 0.89 -20.49 -16.46
C ARG A 26 1.50 -19.20 -15.94
N ALA A 27 2.25 -18.52 -16.79
CA ALA A 27 2.59 -17.13 -16.54
C ALA A 27 1.23 -16.45 -16.26
N GLN A 28 1.06 -15.95 -15.03
CA GLN A 28 -0.17 -15.29 -14.62
C GLN A 28 -0.27 -14.06 -15.50
N GLU A 29 -1.26 -14.03 -16.40
CA GLU A 29 -1.46 -12.90 -17.31
C GLU A 29 -1.52 -11.62 -16.49
N ALA A 30 -0.85 -10.59 -17.00
CA ALA A 30 -0.83 -9.28 -16.38
C ALA A 30 -2.27 -8.74 -16.24
N VAL A 31 -2.81 -8.75 -15.04
CA VAL A 31 -4.11 -8.15 -14.78
C VAL A 31 -3.95 -6.63 -14.93
N ALA A 32 -4.35 -6.10 -16.08
CA ALA A 32 -4.39 -4.66 -16.28
C ALA A 32 -5.55 -4.08 -15.48
N LEU A 33 -5.29 -2.99 -14.74
CA LEU A 33 -6.31 -2.31 -13.96
C LEU A 33 -6.96 -1.18 -14.78
N GLU A 34 -8.26 -0.98 -14.60
CA GLU A 34 -9.01 0.12 -15.16
C GLU A 34 -9.07 1.29 -14.17
N LEU A 35 -8.76 2.49 -14.66
CA LEU A 35 -8.73 3.71 -13.86
C LEU A 35 -10.07 4.42 -13.92
N GLY A 36 -10.86 4.32 -12.86
CA GLY A 36 -12.08 5.11 -12.71
C GLY A 36 -11.82 6.62 -12.65
N LYS A 37 -12.85 7.40 -12.88
CA LYS A 37 -12.79 8.87 -12.81
C LYS A 37 -12.70 9.30 -11.35
N ALA A 38 -11.64 10.02 -10.99
CA ALA A 38 -11.51 10.63 -9.67
C ALA A 38 -12.57 11.72 -9.45
N ARG A 39 -13.09 11.80 -8.23
CA ARG A 39 -14.06 12.83 -7.79
C ARG A 39 -13.63 13.39 -6.44
N HIS A 40 -14.04 14.61 -6.14
CA HIS A 40 -13.89 15.22 -4.82
C HIS A 40 -15.26 15.62 -4.25
N PHE A 41 -15.39 15.57 -2.94
CA PHE A 41 -16.64 15.76 -2.22
C PHE A 41 -16.51 16.86 -1.16
N SER A 42 -15.93 18.00 -1.53
CA SER A 42 -15.58 19.10 -0.62
C SER A 42 -16.76 19.73 0.13
N LYS A 43 -18.00 19.39 -0.23
CA LYS A 43 -19.21 19.85 0.48
C LYS A 43 -19.69 18.87 1.55
N THR A 44 -19.25 17.62 1.51
CA THR A 44 -19.76 16.51 2.33
C THR A 44 -18.66 15.80 3.10
N LEU A 45 -17.41 16.06 2.77
CA LEU A 45 -16.24 15.63 3.53
C LEU A 45 -15.56 16.83 4.17
N PRO A 46 -14.94 16.69 5.36
CA PRO A 46 -14.07 17.71 5.94
C PRO A 46 -12.85 17.95 5.04
N ALA A 47 -12.15 19.05 5.23
CA ALA A 47 -10.81 19.23 4.69
C ALA A 47 -9.84 18.46 5.58
N GLY A 48 -8.87 17.75 5.00
CA GLY A 48 -7.90 16.98 5.77
C GLY A 48 -6.62 16.70 4.99
N ASP A 49 -5.64 16.19 5.70
CA ASP A 49 -4.41 15.62 5.19
C ASP A 49 -4.53 14.10 5.32
N PHE A 50 -5.43 13.51 4.47
CA PHE A 50 -5.79 12.11 4.57
C PHE A 50 -4.67 11.21 4.05
N SER A 51 -4.06 10.45 4.97
CA SER A 51 -2.91 9.61 4.74
C SER A 51 -3.25 8.12 4.61
N GLY A 52 -4.21 7.60 5.38
CA GLY A 52 -4.56 6.18 5.39
C GLY A 52 -6.06 5.91 5.23
N LEU A 53 -6.39 4.76 4.62
CA LEU A 53 -7.77 4.34 4.33
C LEU A 53 -7.93 2.84 4.57
N ALA A 54 -8.97 2.43 5.34
CA ALA A 54 -9.33 1.03 5.56
C ALA A 54 -10.82 0.78 5.36
N TRP A 55 -11.18 -0.27 4.62
CA TRP A 55 -12.57 -0.64 4.39
C TRP A 55 -13.15 -1.41 5.57
N LEU A 56 -14.23 -0.88 6.15
CA LEU A 56 -14.95 -1.48 7.30
C LEU A 56 -16.12 -2.38 6.88
N GLY A 57 -16.35 -2.52 5.58
CA GLY A 57 -17.49 -3.24 5.01
C GLY A 57 -18.61 -2.31 4.54
N GLY A 58 -19.40 -2.79 3.56
CA GLY A 58 -20.45 -1.98 2.94
C GLY A 58 -19.88 -0.72 2.26
N ASP A 59 -20.39 0.43 2.64
CA ASP A 59 -19.93 1.75 2.18
C ASP A 59 -19.09 2.50 3.23
N ARG A 60 -18.69 1.86 4.35
CA ARG A 60 -17.97 2.49 5.46
C ARG A 60 -16.47 2.29 5.35
N TYR A 61 -15.72 3.37 5.60
CA TYR A 61 -14.26 3.40 5.57
C TYR A 61 -13.72 4.16 6.78
N ALA A 62 -12.71 3.62 7.45
CA ALA A 62 -11.91 4.35 8.41
C ALA A 62 -10.82 5.13 7.68
N VAL A 63 -10.61 6.39 8.05
CA VAL A 63 -9.65 7.30 7.41
C VAL A 63 -8.87 8.03 8.49
N VAL A 64 -7.56 8.01 8.42
CA VAL A 64 -6.69 8.82 9.28
C VAL A 64 -6.24 10.08 8.56
N ASP A 65 -5.92 11.10 9.37
CA ASP A 65 -5.46 12.43 8.95
C ASP A 65 -4.20 12.73 9.75
N ASP A 66 -3.04 12.81 9.10
CA ASP A 66 -1.72 12.94 9.71
C ASP A 66 -1.56 14.23 10.52
N LYS A 67 -2.28 15.30 10.13
CA LYS A 67 -2.23 16.61 10.79
C LYS A 67 -3.51 17.00 11.52
N SER A 68 -4.31 16.00 11.86
CA SER A 68 -5.52 16.25 12.64
C SER A 68 -5.20 16.88 14.01
N ALA A 69 -6.00 17.88 14.40
CA ALA A 69 -5.89 18.50 15.73
C ALA A 69 -6.24 17.53 16.87
N GLN A 70 -6.98 16.46 16.57
CA GLN A 70 -7.32 15.38 17.49
C GLN A 70 -6.87 14.05 16.90
N ASN A 71 -6.14 13.27 17.70
CA ASN A 71 -5.79 11.91 17.33
C ASN A 71 -7.04 11.03 17.26
N GLY A 72 -7.26 10.40 16.12
CA GLY A 72 -8.44 9.59 15.87
C GLY A 72 -8.56 9.20 14.40
N PHE A 73 -9.73 8.74 14.03
CA PHE A 73 -10.04 8.43 12.65
C PHE A 73 -11.45 8.89 12.29
N TYR A 74 -11.63 9.29 11.05
CA TYR A 74 -12.93 9.54 10.47
C TYR A 74 -13.58 8.22 10.04
N VAL A 75 -14.90 8.15 10.08
CA VAL A 75 -15.68 7.14 9.39
C VAL A 75 -16.35 7.82 8.21
N PHE A 76 -15.88 7.52 7.01
CA PHE A 76 -16.49 8.01 5.78
C PHE A 76 -17.42 6.96 5.17
N ARG A 77 -18.55 7.43 4.62
CA ARG A 77 -19.37 6.61 3.73
C ARG A 77 -19.02 6.94 2.28
N ILE A 78 -18.48 5.95 1.57
CA ILE A 78 -18.08 6.06 0.17
C ILE A 78 -18.90 5.05 -0.63
N ALA A 79 -19.92 5.53 -1.32
CA ALA A 79 -20.82 4.68 -2.10
C ALA A 79 -20.27 4.47 -3.51
N ILE A 80 -20.13 3.20 -3.88
CA ILE A 80 -19.65 2.74 -5.19
C ILE A 80 -20.76 1.91 -5.84
N ASP A 81 -21.10 2.22 -7.08
CA ASP A 81 -21.99 1.41 -7.89
C ASP A 81 -21.32 0.08 -8.24
N THR A 82 -21.82 -1.01 -7.67
CA THR A 82 -21.23 -2.33 -7.87
C THR A 82 -21.43 -2.90 -9.28
N LEU A 83 -22.31 -2.33 -10.10
CA LEU A 83 -22.45 -2.73 -11.51
C LEU A 83 -21.38 -2.10 -12.38
N SER A 84 -21.05 -0.83 -12.15
CA SER A 84 -20.19 -0.04 -13.03
C SER A 84 -18.84 0.37 -12.42
N GLY A 85 -18.60 0.13 -11.14
CA GLY A 85 -17.43 0.63 -10.41
C GLY A 85 -17.43 2.16 -10.18
N ARG A 86 -18.52 2.86 -10.52
CA ARG A 86 -18.57 4.32 -10.42
C ARG A 86 -18.71 4.77 -8.97
N LEU A 87 -17.88 5.74 -8.59
CA LEU A 87 -18.01 6.46 -7.33
C LEU A 87 -19.28 7.34 -7.37
N LEU A 88 -20.24 7.06 -6.49
CA LEU A 88 -21.54 7.75 -6.44
C LEU A 88 -21.52 8.94 -5.50
N SER A 89 -21.14 8.73 -4.25
CA SER A 89 -21.12 9.75 -3.20
C SER A 89 -20.01 9.46 -2.19
N ALA A 90 -19.60 10.49 -1.46
CA ALA A 90 -18.82 10.35 -0.24
C ALA A 90 -19.26 11.43 0.77
N HIS A 91 -19.41 11.04 2.03
CA HIS A 91 -19.74 11.97 3.12
C HIS A 91 -19.14 11.47 4.44
N ASP A 92 -18.91 12.38 5.35
CA ASP A 92 -18.49 12.10 6.72
C ASP A 92 -19.66 11.58 7.53
N GLU A 93 -19.46 10.46 8.23
CA GLU A 93 -20.42 9.89 9.17
C GLU A 93 -20.10 10.31 10.60
N SER A 94 -18.83 10.22 10.99
CA SER A 94 -18.39 10.52 12.35
C SER A 94 -16.86 10.62 12.44
N PHE A 95 -16.39 11.25 13.51
CA PHE A 95 -15.00 11.17 13.96
C PHE A 95 -14.93 10.40 15.27
N VAL A 96 -13.98 9.45 15.37
CA VAL A 96 -13.74 8.61 16.56
C VAL A 96 -12.37 8.96 17.13
N PRO A 97 -12.29 9.61 18.31
CA PRO A 97 -11.02 9.94 18.94
C PRO A 97 -10.34 8.69 19.51
N PHE A 98 -9.00 8.64 19.44
CA PHE A 98 -8.22 7.63 20.15
C PHE A 98 -8.17 7.97 21.65
N VAL A 99 -8.70 7.05 22.47
CA VAL A 99 -8.77 7.22 23.93
C VAL A 99 -7.35 7.24 24.51
N GLY A 100 -7.08 8.23 25.37
CA GLY A 100 -5.78 8.37 26.02
C GLY A 100 -4.67 9.00 25.15
N ARG A 101 -5.00 9.45 23.95
CA ARG A 101 -4.04 10.06 23.01
C ARG A 101 -4.26 11.56 22.84
N GLN A 102 -4.40 12.30 23.98
CA GLN A 102 -4.55 13.74 23.98
C GLN A 102 -3.16 14.41 24.17
N GLY A 103 -2.98 15.59 23.60
CA GLY A 103 -1.88 16.50 23.91
C GLY A 103 -0.81 16.66 22.85
N HIS A 104 -0.49 15.66 22.05
CA HIS A 104 0.43 15.78 20.90
C HIS A 104 -0.08 14.91 19.74
N SER A 105 0.20 15.32 18.51
CA SER A 105 -0.14 14.51 17.35
C SER A 105 0.66 13.21 17.35
N ILE A 106 0.00 12.11 17.07
CA ILE A 106 0.66 10.83 16.77
C ILE A 106 1.11 10.74 15.33
N ASP A 107 0.70 11.71 14.49
CA ASP A 107 1.05 11.73 13.06
C ASP A 107 0.65 10.38 12.43
N ALA A 108 -0.69 10.17 12.34
CA ALA A 108 -1.23 8.88 11.91
C ALA A 108 -1.19 8.76 10.39
N GLU A 109 -0.26 7.95 9.86
CA GLU A 109 0.01 7.86 8.43
C GLU A 109 -0.75 6.73 7.73
N ALA A 110 -1.00 5.63 8.41
CA ALA A 110 -1.69 4.51 7.81
C ALA A 110 -2.64 3.81 8.77
N ILE A 111 -3.66 3.13 8.21
CA ILE A 111 -4.67 2.42 8.98
C ILE A 111 -5.08 1.13 8.25
N ALA A 112 -5.18 0.02 9.00
CA ALA A 112 -5.67 -1.25 8.47
C ALA A 112 -6.77 -1.81 9.38
N PHE A 113 -7.82 -2.37 8.79
CA PHE A 113 -8.89 -3.04 9.53
C PHE A 113 -8.62 -4.54 9.61
N VAL A 114 -8.81 -5.13 10.80
CA VAL A 114 -8.71 -6.57 11.06
C VAL A 114 -10.13 -7.11 11.30
N PRO A 115 -10.83 -7.58 10.25
CA PRO A 115 -12.27 -7.88 10.31
C PRO A 115 -12.62 -8.89 11.39
N ARG A 116 -11.79 -9.90 11.58
CA ARG A 116 -12.01 -11.01 12.51
C ARG A 116 -11.96 -10.61 13.97
N LEU A 117 -11.16 -9.58 14.28
CA LEU A 117 -11.04 -9.02 15.64
C LEU A 117 -11.96 -7.82 15.83
N GLY A 118 -12.44 -7.20 14.74
CA GLY A 118 -13.17 -5.96 14.77
C GLY A 118 -12.32 -4.79 15.29
N THR A 119 -11.00 -4.79 14.95
CA THR A 119 -10.02 -3.81 15.42
C THR A 119 -9.34 -3.11 14.24
N LEU A 120 -8.70 -1.99 14.55
CA LEU A 120 -7.90 -1.19 13.63
C LEU A 120 -6.44 -1.20 14.09
N LEU A 121 -5.51 -1.36 13.15
CA LEU A 121 -4.09 -1.09 13.34
C LEU A 121 -3.80 0.28 12.74
N VAL A 122 -3.06 1.12 13.47
CA VAL A 122 -2.73 2.48 13.06
C VAL A 122 -1.22 2.67 13.16
N ALA A 123 -0.60 3.11 12.08
CA ALA A 123 0.81 3.49 12.05
C ALA A 123 0.96 4.96 12.45
N SER A 124 1.89 5.23 13.35
CA SER A 124 2.26 6.56 13.81
C SER A 124 3.69 6.86 13.36
N GLU A 125 3.88 7.92 12.56
CA GLU A 125 5.22 8.36 12.18
C GLU A 125 5.93 9.00 13.38
N ALA A 126 5.22 9.82 14.15
CA ALA A 126 5.80 10.52 15.31
C ALA A 126 6.31 9.56 16.39
N GLU A 127 5.64 8.43 16.60
CA GLU A 127 6.02 7.42 17.60
C GLU A 127 6.88 6.29 17.01
N GLY A 128 6.92 6.16 15.67
CA GLY A 128 7.60 5.05 15.00
C GLY A 128 6.99 3.70 15.39
N SER A 129 5.67 3.62 15.55
CA SER A 129 4.97 2.45 16.08
C SER A 129 3.70 2.13 15.30
N ILE A 130 3.21 0.90 15.46
CA ILE A 130 1.90 0.48 14.94
C ILE A 130 1.12 -0.10 16.11
N SER A 131 0.05 0.60 16.52
CA SER A 131 -0.76 0.23 17.68
C SER A 131 -2.16 -0.20 17.27
N GLU A 132 -2.77 -1.12 18.05
CA GLU A 132 -4.11 -1.63 17.79
C GLU A 132 -5.18 -0.94 18.64
N TYR A 133 -6.29 -0.58 17.99
CA TYR A 133 -7.45 0.09 18.58
C TYR A 133 -8.74 -0.65 18.24
N THR A 134 -9.72 -0.56 19.13
CA THR A 134 -11.10 -0.96 18.85
C THR A 134 -11.79 0.07 17.95
N LEU A 135 -12.93 -0.27 17.36
CA LEU A 135 -13.71 0.65 16.51
C LEU A 135 -14.29 1.86 17.27
N ASP A 136 -14.29 1.85 18.60
CA ASP A 136 -14.63 3.00 19.46
C ASP A 136 -13.39 3.77 19.95
N GLY A 137 -12.23 3.52 19.35
CA GLY A 137 -10.99 4.27 19.58
C GLY A 137 -10.21 3.91 20.83
N ARG A 138 -10.53 2.82 21.53
CA ARG A 138 -9.81 2.37 22.73
C ARG A 138 -8.57 1.56 22.32
N PRO A 139 -7.40 1.82 22.92
CA PRO A 139 -6.25 0.97 22.70
C PRO A 139 -6.49 -0.44 23.26
N THR A 140 -6.12 -1.48 22.51
CA THR A 140 -6.20 -2.87 22.96
C THR A 140 -4.99 -3.29 23.78
N GLY A 141 -3.90 -2.52 23.73
CA GLY A 141 -2.60 -2.85 24.32
C GLY A 141 -1.75 -3.76 23.44
N ARG A 142 -2.19 -4.09 22.24
CA ARG A 142 -1.38 -4.83 21.25
C ARG A 142 -0.66 -3.85 20.32
N GLU A 143 0.62 -4.12 20.08
CA GLU A 143 1.49 -3.33 19.21
C GLU A 143 2.32 -4.25 18.34
N VAL A 144 2.70 -3.76 17.15
CA VAL A 144 3.61 -4.47 16.26
C VAL A 144 5.04 -4.26 16.76
N LEU A 145 5.76 -5.35 16.97
CA LEU A 145 7.18 -5.29 17.29
C LEU A 145 7.98 -5.05 15.99
N LEU A 146 8.25 -3.80 15.70
CA LEU A 146 9.03 -3.40 14.52
C LEU A 146 10.52 -3.75 14.68
N PRO A 147 11.21 -4.14 13.60
CA PRO A 147 12.66 -4.30 13.60
C PRO A 147 13.35 -2.97 13.96
N PRO A 148 14.47 -3.02 14.73
CA PRO A 148 15.20 -1.81 15.14
C PRO A 148 15.63 -0.91 13.98
N GLU A 149 15.88 -1.49 12.81
CA GLU A 149 16.31 -0.78 11.62
C GLU A 149 15.28 0.26 11.17
N ILE A 150 13.99 -0.01 11.37
CA ILE A 150 12.88 0.88 10.98
C ILE A 150 12.95 2.20 11.76
N HIS A 151 13.37 2.18 13.03
CA HIS A 151 13.56 3.39 13.83
C HIS A 151 14.68 4.31 13.32
N SER A 152 15.49 3.83 12.35
CA SER A 152 16.50 4.64 11.66
C SER A 152 15.95 5.41 10.45
N ALA A 153 14.66 5.27 10.14
CA ALA A 153 14.03 6.04 9.09
C ALA A 153 14.18 7.54 9.36
N SER A 154 14.33 8.33 8.31
CA SER A 154 14.34 9.78 8.46
C SER A 154 12.93 10.26 8.82
N LYS A 155 12.86 11.37 9.57
CA LYS A 155 11.59 11.92 10.07
C LYS A 155 10.52 12.20 9.00
N ASN A 156 10.89 12.26 7.73
CA ASN A 156 9.97 12.58 6.63
C ASN A 156 9.77 11.39 5.68
N TYR A 157 10.23 10.21 6.06
CA TYR A 157 10.17 9.00 5.25
C TYR A 157 9.96 7.76 6.13
N GLY A 158 9.12 7.92 7.17
CA GLY A 158 8.81 6.90 8.16
C GLY A 158 7.82 5.85 7.67
N LEU A 159 7.00 5.36 8.59
CA LEU A 159 5.95 4.38 8.29
C LEU A 159 4.79 5.06 7.56
N GLU A 160 4.59 4.73 6.28
CA GLU A 160 3.57 5.36 5.42
C GLU A 160 2.47 4.39 4.98
N SER A 161 2.65 3.10 5.19
CA SER A 161 1.72 2.12 4.65
C SER A 161 1.31 1.06 5.65
N LEU A 162 0.08 0.59 5.55
CA LEU A 162 -0.42 -0.49 6.40
C LEU A 162 -1.56 -1.25 5.72
N SER A 163 -1.38 -2.53 5.46
CA SER A 163 -2.39 -3.35 4.83
C SER A 163 -2.53 -4.70 5.51
N TYR A 164 -3.73 -5.02 5.98
CA TYR A 164 -4.07 -6.35 6.47
C TYR A 164 -4.95 -7.08 5.45
N ASN A 165 -4.66 -8.36 5.22
CA ASN A 165 -5.50 -9.22 4.40
C ASN A 165 -5.99 -10.42 5.22
N ASP A 166 -7.32 -10.60 5.27
CA ASP A 166 -7.96 -11.62 6.11
C ASP A 166 -7.80 -13.05 5.56
N ALA A 167 -7.68 -13.21 4.24
CA ALA A 167 -7.49 -14.53 3.61
C ALA A 167 -6.09 -15.09 3.89
N THR A 168 -5.06 -14.24 3.82
CA THR A 168 -3.67 -14.61 4.07
C THR A 168 -3.27 -14.48 5.54
N ARG A 169 -4.06 -13.76 6.35
CA ARG A 169 -3.78 -13.42 7.75
C ARG A 169 -2.42 -12.74 7.92
N ARG A 170 -2.14 -11.81 7.03
CA ARG A 170 -0.88 -11.06 7.03
C ARG A 170 -1.14 -9.56 7.12
N LEU A 171 -0.39 -8.94 8.01
CA LEU A 171 -0.23 -7.49 8.04
C LEU A 171 1.05 -7.14 7.29
N TRP A 172 0.99 -6.12 6.47
CA TRP A 172 2.11 -5.60 5.71
C TRP A 172 2.31 -4.12 5.98
N THR A 173 3.57 -3.71 6.07
CA THR A 173 3.97 -2.30 6.18
C THR A 173 5.31 -2.08 5.50
N CYS A 174 5.63 -0.82 5.23
CA CYS A 174 6.96 -0.37 4.84
C CYS A 174 7.18 1.09 5.23
N THR A 175 8.43 1.55 5.11
CA THR A 175 8.75 2.98 5.15
C THR A 175 8.47 3.63 3.80
N GLU A 176 8.18 4.94 3.77
CA GLU A 176 8.05 5.69 2.52
C GLU A 176 9.35 5.68 1.72
N GLY A 177 10.46 5.89 2.39
CA GLY A 177 11.76 6.06 1.78
C GLY A 177 12.81 5.06 2.21
N THR A 178 13.99 5.21 1.60
CA THR A 178 15.17 4.39 1.86
C THR A 178 15.71 4.64 3.25
N LEU A 179 15.95 3.59 4.03
CA LEU A 179 16.68 3.69 5.29
C LEU A 179 18.13 4.10 5.05
N ALA A 180 18.70 4.89 5.95
CA ALA A 180 20.08 5.37 5.81
C ALA A 180 21.11 4.23 5.66
N ALA A 181 20.84 3.06 6.26
CA ALA A 181 21.68 1.88 6.12
C ALA A 181 21.60 1.22 4.72
N ASP A 182 20.49 1.43 3.99
CA ASP A 182 20.19 0.75 2.72
C ASP A 182 20.55 1.59 1.49
N GLY A 183 20.96 2.83 1.66
CA GLY A 183 21.39 3.66 0.56
C GLY A 183 20.98 5.13 0.66
N GLN A 184 20.96 5.80 -0.47
CA GLN A 184 20.54 7.19 -0.57
C GLN A 184 19.08 7.29 -0.98
N GLN A 185 18.33 8.16 -0.30
CA GLN A 185 17.00 8.56 -0.73
C GLN A 185 17.06 9.20 -2.11
N ALA A 186 16.16 8.80 -3.01
CA ALA A 186 16.00 9.39 -4.33
C ALA A 186 15.62 10.86 -4.23
N THR A 187 16.30 11.70 -4.99
CA THR A 187 16.04 13.13 -5.07
C THR A 187 15.76 13.55 -6.52
N ALA A 188 15.35 14.79 -6.68
CA ALA A 188 15.11 15.34 -8.03
C ALA A 188 16.34 15.31 -8.97
N VAL A 189 17.54 15.01 -8.47
CA VAL A 189 18.81 15.19 -9.21
C VAL A 189 19.85 14.09 -9.03
N ASN A 190 19.74 13.22 -8.00
CA ASN A 190 20.82 12.25 -7.73
C ASN A 190 20.68 10.93 -8.52
N GLY A 191 19.54 10.68 -9.17
CA GLY A 191 19.30 9.45 -9.91
C GLY A 191 19.30 8.16 -9.11
N ALA A 192 19.30 8.25 -7.78
CA ALA A 192 19.24 7.08 -6.91
C ALA A 192 17.88 6.37 -7.06
N HIS A 193 17.88 5.06 -6.79
CA HIS A 193 16.68 4.26 -6.61
C HIS A 193 16.38 4.14 -5.11
N ASN A 194 15.14 4.31 -4.72
CA ASN A 194 14.74 4.02 -3.36
C ASN A 194 14.68 2.50 -3.15
N ARG A 195 15.28 2.04 -2.06
CA ARG A 195 15.28 0.65 -1.61
C ARG A 195 14.45 0.55 -0.34
N ILE A 196 13.38 -0.20 -0.40
CA ILE A 196 12.35 -0.27 0.60
C ILE A 196 12.29 -1.68 1.18
N ARG A 197 12.07 -1.78 2.48
CA ARG A 197 11.83 -3.05 3.17
C ARG A 197 10.33 -3.27 3.31
N LEU A 198 9.79 -4.28 2.61
CA LEU A 198 8.42 -4.73 2.84
C LEU A 198 8.42 -5.72 4.00
N LEU A 199 7.69 -5.42 5.06
CA LEU A 199 7.63 -6.20 6.29
C LEU A 199 6.29 -6.92 6.40
N ALA A 200 6.32 -8.23 6.65
CA ALA A 200 5.15 -9.07 6.87
C ALA A 200 5.07 -9.51 8.33
N PHE A 201 3.89 -9.37 8.92
CA PHE A 201 3.61 -9.81 10.29
C PHE A 201 2.44 -10.81 10.30
N ASP A 202 2.43 -11.71 11.26
CA ASP A 202 1.34 -12.63 11.50
C ASP A 202 0.21 -12.00 12.36
N GLU A 203 -0.81 -12.80 12.70
CA GLU A 203 -1.94 -12.38 13.55
C GLU A 203 -1.52 -12.07 15.00
N GLN A 204 -0.37 -12.57 15.45
CA GLN A 204 0.23 -12.26 16.74
C GLN A 204 1.09 -10.99 16.70
N LEU A 205 1.11 -10.30 15.54
CA LEU A 205 1.89 -9.10 15.26
C LEU A 205 3.41 -9.36 15.34
N GLN A 206 3.85 -10.61 15.10
CA GLN A 206 5.25 -10.99 15.02
C GLN A 206 5.76 -10.91 13.59
N LEU A 207 6.97 -10.41 13.40
CA LEU A 207 7.60 -10.35 12.08
C LEU A 207 7.83 -11.77 11.54
N VAL A 208 7.29 -12.05 10.36
CA VAL A 208 7.41 -13.36 9.67
C VAL A 208 8.08 -13.24 8.31
N GLY A 209 8.38 -12.03 7.84
CA GLY A 209 9.07 -11.83 6.58
C GLY A 209 9.57 -10.40 6.39
N THR A 210 10.75 -10.29 5.79
CA THR A 210 11.32 -9.04 5.28
C THR A 210 11.72 -9.28 3.84
N TYR A 211 11.35 -8.37 2.93
CA TYR A 211 11.62 -8.47 1.51
C TYR A 211 12.19 -7.17 0.97
N ALA A 212 13.13 -7.26 0.03
CA ALA A 212 13.67 -6.10 -0.65
C ALA A 212 12.80 -5.67 -1.83
N TYR A 213 12.45 -4.40 -1.88
CA TYR A 213 11.75 -3.78 -2.99
C TYR A 213 12.56 -2.59 -3.50
N GLU A 214 12.81 -2.53 -4.81
CA GLU A 214 13.47 -1.39 -5.43
C GLU A 214 12.47 -0.60 -6.28
N MET A 215 12.33 0.69 -5.98
CA MET A 215 11.50 1.60 -6.76
C MET A 215 12.15 1.94 -8.10
N ASP A 216 11.35 2.42 -9.04
CA ASP A 216 11.88 2.99 -10.28
C ASP A 216 12.77 4.21 -10.00
N ALA A 217 13.68 4.51 -10.94
CA ALA A 217 14.42 5.77 -10.91
C ALA A 217 13.49 6.98 -11.06
N PRO A 218 13.86 8.14 -10.49
CA PRO A 218 13.18 9.39 -10.73
C PRO A 218 12.99 9.66 -12.22
N ARG A 219 11.76 9.96 -12.63
CA ARG A 219 11.43 10.15 -14.04
C ARG A 219 12.23 11.25 -14.73
N LYS A 220 12.61 12.28 -13.98
CA LYS A 220 13.41 13.41 -14.49
C LYS A 220 14.44 13.84 -13.46
N GLN A 221 15.69 13.83 -13.87
CA GLN A 221 16.78 14.36 -13.07
C GLN A 221 16.96 15.87 -13.36
N LYS A 222 16.11 16.69 -12.75
CA LYS A 222 16.15 18.15 -12.85
C LYS A 222 15.84 18.79 -11.51
N PRO A 223 16.49 19.90 -11.12
CA PRO A 223 16.19 20.59 -9.88
C PRO A 223 14.69 20.93 -9.77
N ALA A 224 14.14 20.74 -8.59
CA ALA A 224 12.77 21.07 -8.22
C ALA A 224 12.76 22.06 -7.05
N ARG A 225 11.64 22.72 -6.81
CA ARG A 225 11.40 23.51 -5.60
C ARG A 225 11.03 22.59 -4.43
N SER A 226 10.19 21.60 -4.70
CA SER A 226 9.82 20.54 -3.77
C SER A 226 9.81 19.23 -4.52
N TYR A 227 10.26 18.16 -3.86
CA TYR A 227 10.34 16.84 -4.42
C TYR A 227 10.20 15.80 -3.31
N ALA A 228 9.35 14.82 -3.52
CA ALA A 228 9.24 13.64 -2.69
C ALA A 228 9.02 12.42 -3.59
N MET A 229 9.64 11.29 -3.25
CA MET A 229 9.50 10.03 -3.94
C MET A 229 9.59 8.90 -2.93
N GLY A 230 8.57 8.04 -2.92
CA GLY A 230 8.47 6.95 -1.97
C GLY A 230 7.33 5.99 -2.31
N VAL A 231 7.18 4.97 -1.46
CA VAL A 231 6.00 4.12 -1.44
C VAL A 231 4.99 4.78 -0.51
N SER A 232 3.87 5.20 -1.05
CA SER A 232 2.83 5.87 -0.27
C SER A 232 1.80 4.91 0.32
N GLU A 233 1.60 3.72 -0.25
CA GLU A 233 0.70 2.74 0.36
C GLU A 233 0.94 1.33 -0.21
N LEU A 234 0.53 0.33 0.57
CA LEU A 234 0.47 -1.09 0.21
C LEU A 234 -0.99 -1.57 0.22
N CYS A 235 -1.30 -2.57 -0.60
CA CYS A 235 -2.56 -3.29 -0.50
C CYS A 235 -2.34 -4.78 -0.71
N ALA A 236 -2.57 -5.56 0.35
CA ALA A 236 -2.41 -7.01 0.34
C ALA A 236 -3.64 -7.68 -0.30
N LEU A 237 -3.41 -8.62 -1.21
CA LEU A 237 -4.44 -9.33 -1.95
C LEU A 237 -4.65 -10.76 -1.41
N ASP A 238 -5.82 -11.33 -1.69
CA ASP A 238 -6.23 -12.66 -1.20
C ASP A 238 -5.31 -13.80 -1.70
N ASP A 239 -4.61 -13.60 -2.80
CA ASP A 239 -3.67 -14.57 -3.38
C ASP A 239 -2.24 -14.47 -2.84
N GLY A 240 -2.02 -13.61 -1.84
CA GLY A 240 -0.72 -13.38 -1.20
C GLY A 240 0.18 -12.39 -1.95
N SER A 241 -0.25 -11.85 -3.08
CA SER A 241 0.46 -10.76 -3.73
C SER A 241 0.17 -9.41 -3.05
N LEU A 242 1.02 -8.42 -3.33
CA LEU A 242 0.85 -7.05 -2.86
C LEU A 242 0.73 -6.11 -4.06
N LEU A 243 -0.08 -5.08 -3.89
CA LEU A 243 -0.01 -3.87 -4.69
C LEU A 243 0.82 -2.83 -3.94
N VAL A 244 1.80 -2.27 -4.61
CA VAL A 244 2.70 -1.24 -4.09
C VAL A 244 2.45 0.04 -4.87
N LEU A 245 2.04 1.10 -4.16
CA LEU A 245 1.77 2.41 -4.75
C LEU A 245 3.02 3.28 -4.65
N GLU A 246 3.78 3.39 -5.74
CA GLU A 246 4.88 4.34 -5.85
C GLU A 246 4.38 5.73 -6.19
N ARG A 247 4.94 6.74 -5.54
CA ARG A 247 4.64 8.15 -5.73
C ARG A 247 5.88 8.95 -6.11
N GLU A 248 5.80 9.80 -7.13
CA GLU A 248 6.78 10.84 -7.44
C GLU A 248 6.06 12.21 -7.47
N PHE A 249 6.19 12.99 -6.40
CA PHE A 249 5.70 14.36 -6.29
C PHE A 249 6.77 15.35 -6.72
N ARG A 250 6.39 16.34 -7.53
CA ARG A 250 7.33 17.33 -8.05
C ARG A 250 6.70 18.70 -8.22
N VAL A 251 7.29 19.71 -7.59
CA VAL A 251 6.99 21.12 -7.82
C VAL A 251 8.17 21.76 -8.54
N PRO A 252 8.03 22.24 -9.80
CA PRO A 252 9.11 22.91 -10.50
C PRO A 252 9.46 24.26 -9.87
N LYS A 253 10.68 24.76 -10.10
CA LYS A 253 11.14 26.06 -9.56
C LYS A 253 10.18 27.24 -9.83
N LYS A 254 9.50 27.24 -10.98
CA LYS A 254 8.54 28.27 -11.39
C LYS A 254 7.12 28.09 -10.84
N LEU A 255 6.87 27.14 -9.94
CA LEU A 255 5.58 26.82 -9.31
C LEU A 255 4.48 26.30 -10.25
N ILE A 256 4.49 26.66 -11.52
CA ILE A 256 3.50 26.22 -12.51
C ILE A 256 3.93 24.85 -13.04
N GLY A 257 3.01 23.89 -13.01
CA GLY A 257 3.24 22.55 -13.53
C GLY A 257 3.62 21.53 -12.45
N ALA A 258 3.22 21.75 -11.19
CA ALA A 258 3.29 20.71 -10.15
C ALA A 258 2.61 19.44 -10.64
N SER A 259 3.17 18.30 -10.32
CA SER A 259 2.65 16.98 -10.73
C SER A 259 2.92 15.91 -9.69
N VAL A 260 2.00 14.97 -9.59
CA VAL A 260 2.21 13.68 -8.94
C VAL A 260 2.08 12.61 -10.01
N GLU A 261 3.07 11.78 -10.13
CA GLU A 261 3.04 10.52 -10.89
C GLU A 261 2.91 9.38 -9.91
N GLN A 262 1.95 8.52 -10.17
CA GLN A 262 1.73 7.34 -9.37
C GLN A 262 1.78 6.12 -10.26
N LYS A 263 2.47 5.10 -9.78
CA LYS A 263 2.61 3.80 -10.41
C LYS A 263 2.17 2.75 -9.40
N LEU A 264 1.31 1.87 -9.83
CA LEU A 264 0.86 0.75 -9.04
C LEU A 264 1.53 -0.51 -9.58
N TYR A 265 2.35 -1.13 -8.75
CA TYR A 265 3.03 -2.37 -9.06
C TYR A 265 2.41 -3.54 -8.30
N ARG A 266 2.32 -4.69 -8.95
CA ARG A 266 2.06 -5.96 -8.28
C ARG A 266 3.36 -6.69 -8.05
N VAL A 267 3.55 -7.21 -6.83
CA VAL A 267 4.66 -8.07 -6.44
C VAL A 267 4.11 -9.34 -5.80
N VAL A 268 4.85 -10.44 -5.94
CA VAL A 268 4.53 -11.72 -5.31
C VAL A 268 5.71 -12.14 -4.44
N PRO A 269 5.68 -11.84 -3.13
CA PRO A 269 6.74 -12.24 -2.21
C PRO A 269 6.86 -13.76 -2.16
N LYS A 270 8.07 -14.29 -2.29
CA LYS A 270 8.34 -15.73 -2.28
C LYS A 270 9.26 -16.09 -1.10
N PRO A 271 9.11 -17.30 -0.51
CA PRO A 271 9.94 -17.70 0.63
C PRO A 271 11.45 -17.64 0.37
N GLU A 272 11.90 -17.90 -0.85
CA GLU A 272 13.30 -17.83 -1.26
C GLU A 272 13.87 -16.40 -1.34
N GLN A 273 13.02 -15.38 -1.28
CA GLN A 273 13.38 -13.96 -1.29
C GLN A 273 13.36 -13.32 0.10
N LEU A 274 13.15 -14.15 1.15
CA LEU A 274 13.22 -13.68 2.53
C LEU A 274 14.63 -13.21 2.86
N LEU A 275 14.71 -12.03 3.47
CA LEU A 275 15.94 -11.42 3.97
C LEU A 275 16.06 -11.56 5.48
N ASN A 276 17.30 -11.57 5.97
CA ASN A 276 17.54 -11.26 7.36
C ASN A 276 17.19 -9.77 7.60
N PRO A 277 16.34 -9.42 8.58
CA PRO A 277 15.99 -8.01 8.84
C PRO A 277 17.19 -7.08 9.04
N ALA A 278 18.30 -7.57 9.59
CA ALA A 278 19.54 -6.80 9.79
C ALA A 278 20.41 -6.68 8.52
N GLU A 279 20.08 -7.41 7.44
CA GLU A 279 20.83 -7.36 6.18
C GLU A 279 20.61 -6.03 5.46
N ARG A 280 21.69 -5.41 4.97
CA ARG A 280 21.60 -4.15 4.21
C ARG A 280 21.13 -4.41 2.78
N LEU A 281 20.28 -3.53 2.25
CA LEU A 281 19.83 -3.61 0.87
C LEU A 281 20.88 -3.07 -0.09
N THR A 282 21.84 -3.93 -0.48
CA THR A 282 22.87 -3.64 -1.47
C THR A 282 22.45 -4.15 -2.86
N ASP A 283 23.30 -3.97 -3.87
CA ASP A 283 23.07 -4.54 -5.22
C ASP A 283 23.19 -6.08 -5.25
N GLU A 284 23.64 -6.68 -4.16
CA GLU A 284 23.81 -8.14 -4.04
C GLU A 284 22.55 -8.86 -3.54
N VAL A 285 21.58 -8.12 -2.96
CA VAL A 285 20.31 -8.74 -2.51
C VAL A 285 19.37 -8.97 -3.69
N THR A 286 18.52 -9.99 -3.54
CA THR A 286 17.48 -10.26 -4.53
C THR A 286 16.25 -9.40 -4.23
N PHE A 287 16.00 -8.40 -5.08
CA PHE A 287 14.79 -7.60 -5.02
C PHE A 287 13.59 -8.36 -5.59
N LEU A 288 12.39 -8.02 -5.09
CA LEU A 288 11.14 -8.56 -5.61
C LEU A 288 10.94 -8.17 -7.08
N ASP A 289 10.55 -9.12 -7.91
CA ASP A 289 10.06 -8.85 -9.25
C ASP A 289 8.76 -8.05 -9.16
N LYS A 290 8.67 -6.96 -9.90
CA LYS A 290 7.50 -6.09 -9.90
C LYS A 290 6.89 -5.95 -11.28
N GLN A 291 5.57 -5.97 -11.36
CA GLN A 291 4.79 -5.82 -12.57
C GLN A 291 3.96 -4.54 -12.51
N LEU A 292 4.16 -3.62 -13.45
CA LEU A 292 3.34 -2.42 -13.54
C LEU A 292 1.92 -2.79 -13.96
N VAL A 293 0.92 -2.52 -13.10
CA VAL A 293 -0.50 -2.81 -13.35
C VAL A 293 -1.32 -1.55 -13.63
N ALA A 294 -0.87 -0.38 -13.16
CA ALA A 294 -1.47 0.91 -13.49
C ALA A 294 -0.47 2.07 -13.35
N CYS A 295 -0.64 3.11 -14.14
CA CYS A 295 0.13 4.34 -14.02
C CYS A 295 -0.74 5.54 -14.41
N TRP A 296 -0.69 6.61 -13.60
CA TRP A 296 -1.38 7.85 -13.93
C TRP A 296 -0.63 9.07 -13.39
N ARG A 297 -0.94 10.22 -13.94
CA ARG A 297 -0.36 11.50 -13.52
C ARG A 297 -1.41 12.55 -13.34
N THR A 298 -1.35 13.22 -12.19
CA THR A 298 -2.14 14.39 -11.86
C THR A 298 -1.29 15.66 -11.93
N LYS A 299 -1.90 16.81 -12.19
CA LYS A 299 -1.18 18.05 -12.45
C LYS A 299 -1.91 19.28 -11.94
N LEU A 300 -1.13 20.27 -11.56
CA LEU A 300 -1.60 21.61 -11.30
C LEU A 300 -0.90 22.60 -12.26
N ASN A 301 -1.64 23.08 -13.24
CA ASN A 301 -1.19 24.12 -14.17
C ASN A 301 -2.38 25.01 -14.57
N LEU A 302 -2.20 25.89 -15.52
CA LEU A 302 -3.26 26.83 -15.94
C LEU A 302 -4.52 26.14 -16.48
N THR A 303 -4.38 24.98 -17.10
CA THR A 303 -5.48 24.23 -17.75
C THR A 303 -5.94 23.00 -16.97
N ARG A 304 -5.09 22.42 -16.13
CA ARG A 304 -5.37 21.21 -15.36
C ARG A 304 -5.21 21.49 -13.87
N ARG A 305 -6.28 21.26 -13.10
CA ARG A 305 -6.34 21.47 -11.65
C ARG A 305 -6.80 20.20 -10.95
N ASN A 306 -6.17 19.07 -11.29
CA ASN A 306 -6.50 17.76 -10.75
C ASN A 306 -5.31 17.14 -10.00
N LEU A 307 -4.41 17.99 -9.47
CA LEU A 307 -3.31 17.48 -8.63
C LEU A 307 -3.91 16.70 -7.47
N ALA A 308 -3.47 15.48 -7.32
CA ALA A 308 -3.88 14.57 -6.27
C ALA A 308 -2.65 13.74 -5.85
N ASN A 309 -2.34 13.81 -4.58
CA ASN A 309 -1.32 13.03 -3.90
C ASN A 309 -2.07 11.90 -3.18
N TYR A 310 -2.24 10.73 -3.83
CA TYR A 310 -2.92 9.61 -3.20
C TYR A 310 -1.97 8.93 -2.24
N GLU A 311 -2.39 8.85 -0.98
CA GLU A 311 -1.63 8.25 0.12
C GLU A 311 -2.38 7.06 0.72
N GLY A 312 -3.68 7.16 0.98
CA GLY A 312 -4.47 6.00 1.41
C GLY A 312 -4.97 5.14 0.26
N MET A 313 -4.87 3.81 0.38
CA MET A 313 -5.37 2.82 -0.57
C MET A 313 -5.82 1.55 0.16
N CYS A 314 -7.02 1.05 -0.14
CA CYS A 314 -7.48 -0.23 0.36
C CYS A 314 -8.34 -0.99 -0.65
N LEU A 315 -8.58 -2.28 -0.37
CA LEU A 315 -9.65 -3.01 -1.04
C LEU A 315 -10.99 -2.38 -0.69
N GLY A 316 -11.91 -2.35 -1.65
CA GLY A 316 -13.29 -1.96 -1.48
C GLY A 316 -14.24 -3.14 -1.79
N PRO A 317 -15.52 -2.87 -2.10
CA PRO A 317 -16.47 -3.92 -2.44
C PRO A 317 -16.06 -4.63 -3.74
N ARG A 318 -16.53 -5.86 -3.92
CA ARG A 318 -16.46 -6.52 -5.23
C ARG A 318 -17.58 -6.01 -6.11
N LEU A 319 -17.30 -5.87 -7.41
CA LEU A 319 -18.32 -5.62 -8.41
C LEU A 319 -19.22 -6.85 -8.58
N SER A 320 -20.39 -6.65 -9.16
CA SER A 320 -21.37 -7.74 -9.37
C SER A 320 -20.87 -8.87 -10.26
N ASP A 321 -19.83 -8.63 -11.06
CA ASP A 321 -19.14 -9.62 -11.88
C ASP A 321 -17.93 -10.27 -11.16
N GLY A 322 -17.70 -9.95 -9.88
CA GLY A 322 -16.67 -10.53 -9.03
C GLY A 322 -15.34 -9.75 -9.01
N ARG A 323 -15.16 -8.76 -9.90
CA ARG A 323 -13.92 -7.94 -9.93
C ARG A 323 -13.71 -7.18 -8.62
N GLN A 324 -12.49 -7.15 -8.14
CA GLN A 324 -12.11 -6.44 -6.94
C GLN A 324 -11.94 -4.95 -7.22
N VAL A 325 -12.49 -4.12 -6.35
CA VAL A 325 -12.31 -2.67 -6.37
C VAL A 325 -11.19 -2.27 -5.40
N LEU A 326 -10.37 -1.31 -5.83
CA LEU A 326 -9.45 -0.53 -5.00
C LEU A 326 -10.00 0.88 -4.84
N VAL A 327 -9.95 1.40 -3.63
CA VAL A 327 -10.33 2.77 -3.31
C VAL A 327 -9.10 3.52 -2.83
N LEU A 328 -8.88 4.71 -3.38
CA LEU A 328 -7.77 5.58 -3.02
C LEU A 328 -8.30 6.93 -2.56
N ILE A 329 -7.67 7.50 -1.55
CA ILE A 329 -7.90 8.87 -1.07
C ILE A 329 -6.61 9.69 -1.16
N SER A 330 -6.73 10.99 -1.46
CA SER A 330 -5.55 11.87 -1.58
C SER A 330 -5.43 12.82 -0.41
N ASP A 331 -4.19 13.05 0.02
CA ASP A 331 -3.82 14.23 0.80
C ASP A 331 -4.04 15.52 0.01
N SER A 332 -4.65 16.51 0.60
CA SER A 332 -4.90 17.83 0.00
C SER A 332 -4.23 18.96 0.75
N GLN A 333 -3.45 18.66 1.80
CA GLN A 333 -2.88 19.65 2.71
C GLN A 333 -3.97 20.65 3.17
N HIS A 334 -5.04 20.14 3.79
CA HIS A 334 -6.22 20.90 4.19
C HIS A 334 -6.79 21.76 3.05
N ARG A 335 -6.84 21.21 1.83
CA ARG A 335 -7.26 21.91 0.61
C ARG A 335 -6.45 23.19 0.38
N TYR A 336 -5.12 23.04 0.46
CA TYR A 336 -4.16 24.13 0.41
C TYR A 336 -4.58 25.27 -0.53
N ARG A 337 -4.80 26.48 0.04
CA ARG A 337 -5.23 27.70 -0.66
C ARG A 337 -6.49 27.53 -1.53
N GLY A 338 -7.37 26.55 -1.24
CA GLY A 338 -8.54 26.23 -2.04
C GLY A 338 -8.25 25.64 -3.43
N VAL A 339 -6.97 25.35 -3.72
CA VAL A 339 -6.51 24.83 -5.02
C VAL A 339 -6.45 23.32 -5.01
N LEU A 340 -5.95 22.73 -3.93
CA LEU A 340 -5.92 21.28 -3.75
C LEU A 340 -7.29 20.78 -3.28
N LYS A 341 -7.55 19.50 -3.48
CA LYS A 341 -8.82 18.86 -3.16
C LYS A 341 -8.60 17.45 -2.69
N ASP A 342 -9.46 16.99 -1.79
CA ASP A 342 -9.51 15.60 -1.34
C ASP A 342 -10.15 14.76 -2.45
N TRP A 343 -9.29 14.13 -3.26
CA TRP A 343 -9.74 13.29 -4.36
C TRP A 343 -9.94 11.87 -3.87
N ILE A 344 -11.06 11.26 -4.25
CA ILE A 344 -11.28 9.82 -4.14
C ILE A 344 -11.23 9.24 -5.55
N LYS A 345 -10.51 8.15 -5.70
CA LYS A 345 -10.36 7.41 -6.96
C LYS A 345 -10.69 5.95 -6.74
N VAL A 346 -11.36 5.38 -7.73
CA VAL A 346 -11.67 3.94 -7.75
C VAL A 346 -10.93 3.31 -8.92
N ILE A 347 -10.35 2.14 -8.68
CA ILE A 347 -9.63 1.34 -9.67
C ILE A 347 -10.17 -0.09 -9.55
N TRP A 348 -10.30 -0.82 -10.66
CA TRP A 348 -10.73 -2.22 -10.66
C TRP A 348 -10.03 -3.03 -11.74
N GLU A 349 -10.06 -4.33 -11.64
CA GLU A 349 -9.56 -5.25 -12.67
C GLU A 349 -10.32 -5.06 -13.99
N LYS A 350 -9.63 -5.21 -15.14
CA LYS A 350 -10.24 -5.13 -16.46
C LYS A 350 -11.00 -6.40 -16.81
#